data_e9b96811bd2a0fe234c98917de2b0e44
#
_entry.id   e9b96811bd2a0fe234c98917de2b0e44
#
_cell.length_a   1.000
_cell.length_b   1.000
_cell.length_c   1.000
_cell.angle_alpha   90.00
_cell.angle_beta   90.00
_cell.angle_gamma   90.00
#
_symmetry.space_group_name_H-M   'P 1'
#
loop_
_entity.id
_entity.type
_entity.pdbx_description
1 polymer ?
#
loop_
_entity_poly.entity_id
_entity_poly.type
_entity_poly.pdbx_seq_one_letter_code
_entity_poly.pdbx_strand_id
1 'polypeptide(L)' 'MGGTISIDVPKGQKVIEATWKNNDIWYLTRPMREDEKPETFTFQEDSNLGIIEGKVIFKESK' A
#
# COMPACT_ATOMS: atom_id res chain seq x y z
N MET A 1 11.64 -5.23 -14.65
CA MET A 1 10.26 -5.06 -15.08
C MET A 1 9.33 -5.17 -13.90
N GLY A 2 8.55 -4.15 -13.68
CA GLY A 2 7.65 -4.12 -12.54
C GLY A 2 6.27 -4.66 -12.85
N GLY A 3 5.51 -4.95 -11.80
CA GLY A 3 4.13 -5.36 -11.93
C GLY A 3 3.26 -4.51 -11.03
N THR A 4 1.95 -4.66 -11.18
CA THR A 4 0.99 -3.94 -10.36
C THR A 4 0.19 -4.94 -9.53
N ILE A 5 0.12 -4.71 -8.24
CA ILE A 5 -0.62 -5.55 -7.30
C ILE A 5 -1.63 -4.66 -6.58
N SER A 6 -2.87 -5.13 -6.48
CA SER A 6 -3.89 -4.44 -5.70
C SER A 6 -4.12 -5.22 -4.41
N ILE A 7 -4.14 -4.52 -3.30
CA ILE A 7 -4.38 -5.12 -1.99
C ILE A 7 -5.62 -4.47 -1.38
N ASP A 8 -6.60 -5.30 -1.04
CA ASP A 8 -7.78 -4.83 -0.32
C ASP A 8 -7.45 -4.85 1.17
N VAL A 9 -7.32 -3.67 1.75
CA VAL A 9 -7.03 -3.53 3.17
C VAL A 9 -8.26 -4.00 3.96
N PRO A 10 -8.07 -4.72 5.08
CA PRO A 10 -9.21 -5.12 5.89
C PRO A 10 -10.11 -3.94 6.22
N LYS A 11 -11.41 -4.20 6.20
CA LYS A 11 -12.43 -3.18 6.42
C LYS A 11 -12.21 -2.44 7.73
N GLY A 12 -12.29 -1.13 7.69
CA GLY A 12 -12.13 -0.31 8.89
C GLY A 12 -10.70 -0.09 9.33
N GLN A 13 -9.73 -0.39 8.49
CA GLN A 13 -8.32 -0.20 8.81
C GLN A 13 -7.69 0.88 7.95
N LYS A 14 -6.78 1.64 8.54
CA LYS A 14 -6.04 2.70 7.87
C LYS A 14 -4.58 2.25 7.72
N VAL A 15 -4.02 2.38 6.52
CA VAL A 15 -2.62 2.03 6.29
C VAL A 15 -1.73 3.15 6.80
N ILE A 16 -0.77 2.82 7.66
CA ILE A 16 0.17 3.79 8.23
C ILE A 16 1.46 3.80 7.43
N GLU A 17 1.98 2.64 7.11
CA GLU A 17 3.20 2.55 6.33
C GLU A 17 3.29 1.19 5.65
N ALA A 18 4.15 1.10 4.64
CA ALA A 18 4.38 -0.14 3.91
C ALA A 18 5.85 -0.22 3.54
N THR A 19 6.36 -1.44 3.43
CA THR A 19 7.75 -1.68 3.07
C THR A 19 7.89 -3.03 2.36
N TRP A 20 8.92 -3.15 1.51
CA TRP A 20 9.28 -4.40 0.87
C TRP A 20 10.32 -5.12 1.71
N LYS A 21 10.15 -6.42 1.84
CA LYS A 21 11.13 -7.25 2.56
C LYS A 21 11.12 -8.65 1.97
N ASN A 22 12.24 -9.08 1.43
CA ASN A 22 12.42 -10.45 0.88
C ASN A 22 11.33 -10.82 -0.13
N ASN A 23 11.02 -9.92 -1.06
CA ASN A 23 10.00 -10.10 -2.08
C ASN A 23 8.57 -10.09 -1.55
N ASP A 24 8.40 -9.80 -0.27
CA ASP A 24 7.08 -9.65 0.33
C ASP A 24 6.83 -8.20 0.67
N ILE A 25 5.57 -7.79 0.61
CA ILE A 25 5.22 -6.48 1.07
C ILE A 25 4.62 -6.59 2.47
N TRP A 26 5.12 -5.75 3.37
CA TRP A 26 4.65 -5.67 4.74
C TRP A 26 4.02 -4.32 4.93
N TYR A 27 2.88 -4.27 5.58
CA TYR A 27 2.25 -2.99 5.85
C TYR A 27 1.62 -2.99 7.24
N LEU A 28 1.63 -1.81 7.84
CA LEU A 28 1.12 -1.58 9.18
C LEU A 28 -0.21 -0.84 9.08
N THR A 29 -1.22 -1.33 9.77
CA THR A 29 -2.53 -0.69 9.79
C THR A 29 -2.94 -0.37 11.21
N ARG A 30 -3.89 0.53 11.33
CA ARG A 30 -4.54 0.85 12.60
C ARG A 30 -6.05 1.00 12.36
N PRO A 31 -6.86 0.90 13.41
CA PRO A 31 -8.30 1.16 13.25
C PRO A 31 -8.54 2.57 12.71
N MET A 32 -9.47 2.67 11.79
CA MET A 32 -9.87 3.96 11.22
C MET A 32 -10.76 4.69 12.23
N ARG A 33 -10.54 6.00 12.37
CA ARG A 33 -11.35 6.83 13.25
C ARG A 33 -12.66 7.20 12.57
N GLU A 34 -13.65 7.64 13.33
CA GLU A 34 -14.96 7.98 12.78
C GLU A 34 -14.91 9.09 11.74
N ASP A 35 -14.01 10.05 11.94
CA ASP A 35 -13.88 11.19 11.04
C ASP A 35 -12.95 10.93 9.85
N GLU A 36 -12.38 9.74 9.79
CA GLU A 36 -11.49 9.38 8.68
C GLU A 36 -12.25 8.72 7.55
N LYS A 37 -11.74 8.89 6.34
CA LYS A 37 -12.32 8.31 5.14
C LYS A 37 -11.37 7.30 4.53
N PRO A 38 -11.90 6.24 3.92
CA PRO A 38 -11.04 5.30 3.21
C PRO A 38 -10.41 5.97 2.00
N GLU A 39 -9.17 5.62 1.75
CA GLU A 39 -8.40 6.19 0.65
C GLU A 39 -7.72 5.08 -0.13
N THR A 40 -7.34 5.41 -1.36
CA THR A 40 -6.56 4.51 -2.20
C THR A 40 -5.16 5.07 -2.30
N PHE A 41 -4.18 4.26 -1.91
CA PHE A 41 -2.77 4.68 -1.94
C PHE A 41 -2.01 3.88 -2.98
N THR A 42 -1.06 4.53 -3.62
CA THR A 42 -0.14 3.86 -4.53
C THR A 42 1.25 3.91 -3.92
N PHE A 43 1.83 2.74 -3.72
CA PHE A 43 3.19 2.58 -3.21
C PHE A 43 4.03 2.04 -4.35
N GLN A 44 5.04 2.78 -4.78
CA GLN A 44 5.87 2.35 -5.90
C GLN A 44 7.34 2.40 -5.55
N GLU A 45 8.07 1.45 -6.10
CA GLU A 45 9.50 1.34 -5.91
C GLU A 45 10.20 1.81 -7.18
N ASP A 46 11.09 2.77 -7.02
CA ASP A 46 11.89 3.30 -8.11
C ASP A 46 13.34 2.85 -7.93
N SER A 47 13.97 2.46 -9.03
CA SER A 47 15.39 2.17 -8.99
C SER A 47 16.18 3.48 -9.17
N ASN A 48 17.48 3.41 -8.93
CA ASN A 48 18.37 4.54 -9.15
C ASN A 48 18.46 4.96 -10.62
N LEU A 49 17.99 4.09 -11.50
CA LEU A 49 17.98 4.38 -12.93
C LEU A 49 16.66 4.97 -13.39
N GLY A 50 15.76 5.26 -12.46
CA GLY A 50 14.46 5.83 -12.78
C GLY A 50 13.45 4.82 -13.30
N ILE A 51 13.75 3.54 -13.20
CA ILE A 51 12.84 2.49 -13.63
C ILE A 51 11.97 2.07 -12.45
N ILE A 52 10.65 2.04 -12.64
CA ILE A 52 9.72 1.59 -11.62
C ILE A 52 9.81 0.08 -11.50
N GLU A 53 10.23 -0.40 -10.34
CA GLU A 53 10.41 -1.83 -10.08
C GLU A 53 9.10 -2.53 -9.81
N GLY A 54 8.16 -1.84 -9.16
CA GLY A 54 6.87 -2.42 -8.85
C GLY A 54 5.92 -1.38 -8.30
N LYS A 55 4.64 -1.72 -8.28
CA LYS A 55 3.60 -0.84 -7.81
C LYS A 55 2.59 -1.64 -7.00
N VAL A 56 2.23 -1.14 -5.84
CA VAL A 56 1.20 -1.74 -5.00
C VAL A 56 0.14 -0.69 -4.73
N ILE A 57 -1.10 -1.06 -4.93
CA ILE A 57 -2.23 -0.18 -4.67
C ILE A 57 -2.97 -0.72 -3.45
N PHE A 58 -3.04 0.09 -2.39
CA PHE A 58 -3.78 -0.27 -1.20
C PHE A 58 -5.14 0.38 -1.26
N LYS A 59 -6.19 -0.42 -1.19
CA LYS A 59 -7.58 0.07 -1.22
C LYS A 59 -8.19 -0.09 0.15
N GLU A 60 -8.43 1.02 0.82
CA GLU A 60 -9.08 1.02 2.13
C GLU A 60 -10.59 1.00 1.95
N SER A 61 -11.31 0.52 2.97
CA SER A 61 -12.76 0.57 3.00
C SER A 61 -13.22 0.78 4.45
N LYS A 62 -14.41 1.31 4.61
CA LYS A 62 -14.94 1.65 5.93
C LYS A 62 -16.00 0.63 6.40
#